data_369f3e63f4c19bb3b8382ae69bc23bde
#
_entry.id   369f3e63f4c19bb3b8382ae69bc23bde
#
_cell.length_a   1.000
_cell.length_b   1.000
_cell.length_c   1.000
_cell.angle_alpha   90.00
_cell.angle_beta   90.00
_cell.angle_gamma   90.00
#
_symmetry.space_group_name_H-M   'P 1'
#
loop_
_entity.id
_entity.type
_entity.pdbx_description
1 polymer ?
#
loop_
_entity_poly.entity_id
_entity_poly.type
_entity_poly.pdbx_seq_one_letter_code
_entity_poly.pdbx_strand_id
1 'polypeptide(L)'
;MSIIWVLVGMALMGLIVWFTMPLLMLVKHKSKLSYDETVTALSETFKKKEDWRVLAVNDYQKTTEPFVKLERIASINFCNPRHASKILTDDKNRYVTAFMPMGLGVYEDKKGQVFISILNFGLLGKMFGGTISEVMGKAGNEVTEVIKSVSTN
;
A
#
# COMPACT_ATOMS: atom_id res chain seq x y z
N MET A 1 9.32 25.14 35.00
CA MET A 1 9.10 25.15 33.54
C MET A 1 7.68 25.62 33.28
N SER A 2 7.47 26.69 32.52
CA SER A 2 6.14 27.28 32.37
C SER A 2 5.26 26.38 31.54
N ILE A 3 3.99 26.25 31.90
CA ILE A 3 2.95 25.47 31.14
C ILE A 3 2.92 25.85 29.66
N ILE A 4 3.29 27.08 29.34
CA ILE A 4 3.37 27.61 27.97
C ILE A 4 4.36 26.79 27.12
N TRP A 5 5.54 26.47 27.64
CA TRP A 5 6.52 25.67 26.88
C TRP A 5 6.06 24.24 26.64
N VAL A 6 5.28 23.67 27.58
CA VAL A 6 4.68 22.34 27.36
C VAL A 6 3.65 22.40 26.23
N LEU A 7 2.77 23.40 26.22
CA LEU A 7 1.77 23.59 25.19
C LEU A 7 2.41 23.85 23.81
N VAL A 8 3.46 24.66 23.77
CA VAL A 8 4.24 24.90 22.52
C VAL A 8 4.87 23.61 22.03
N GLY A 9 5.47 22.80 22.91
CA GLY A 9 6.05 21.53 22.54
C GLY A 9 5.01 20.53 21.99
N MET A 10 3.83 20.45 22.61
CA MET A 10 2.72 19.62 22.13
C MET A 10 2.22 20.09 20.75
N ALA A 11 2.08 21.39 20.53
CA ALA A 11 1.65 21.93 19.24
C ALA A 11 2.68 21.64 18.14
N LEU A 12 3.97 21.82 18.41
CA LEU A 12 5.04 21.48 17.46
C LEU A 12 5.07 19.99 17.14
N MET A 13 4.92 19.12 18.14
CA MET A 13 4.84 17.68 17.93
C MET A 13 3.63 17.30 17.07
N GLY A 14 2.47 17.89 17.34
CA GLY A 14 1.26 17.70 16.54
C GLY A 14 1.48 18.09 15.07
N LEU A 15 2.12 19.22 14.81
CA LEU A 15 2.47 19.66 13.46
C LEU A 15 3.45 18.70 12.78
N ILE A 16 4.49 18.25 13.47
CA ILE A 16 5.46 17.29 12.93
C ILE A 16 4.74 16.01 12.52
N VAL A 17 3.92 15.44 13.42
CA VAL A 17 3.14 14.22 13.12
C VAL A 17 2.22 14.46 11.92
N TRP A 18 1.50 15.57 11.89
CA TRP A 18 0.58 15.91 10.80
C TRP A 18 1.26 15.92 9.42
N PHE A 19 2.43 16.52 9.31
CA PHE A 19 3.16 16.61 8.05
C PHE A 19 3.95 15.35 7.68
N THR A 20 4.40 14.55 8.67
CA THR A 20 5.20 13.36 8.41
C THR A 20 4.37 12.11 8.19
N MET A 21 3.18 11.99 8.82
CA MET A 21 2.32 10.80 8.71
C MET A 21 1.99 10.41 7.27
N PRO A 22 1.54 11.31 6.38
CA PRO A 22 1.23 10.94 5.00
C PRO A 22 2.45 10.38 4.24
N LEU A 23 3.65 10.89 4.53
CA LEU A 23 4.90 10.43 3.91
C LEU A 23 5.31 9.03 4.39
N LEU A 24 4.98 8.69 5.64
CA LEU A 24 5.27 7.37 6.21
C LEU A 24 4.21 6.33 5.82
N MET A 25 2.98 6.76 5.56
CA MET A 25 1.86 5.87 5.22
C MET A 25 1.92 5.35 3.79
N LEU A 26 2.49 6.10 2.85
CA LEU A 26 2.65 5.70 1.46
C LEU A 26 4.12 5.48 1.14
N VAL A 27 4.45 4.26 0.71
CA VAL A 27 5.79 3.89 0.28
C VAL A 27 5.84 3.87 -1.24
N LYS A 28 6.90 4.44 -1.81
CA LYS A 28 7.11 4.54 -3.24
C LYS A 28 8.41 3.83 -3.62
N HIS A 29 8.33 2.96 -4.63
CA HIS A 29 9.46 2.25 -5.20
C HIS A 29 9.58 2.58 -6.68
N LYS A 30 10.80 2.76 -7.20
CA LYS A 30 11.02 2.90 -8.64
C LYS A 30 11.14 1.50 -9.25
N SER A 31 10.37 1.23 -10.31
CA SER A 31 10.52 -0.01 -11.06
C SER A 31 11.78 0.02 -11.94
N LYS A 32 12.39 -1.14 -12.13
CA LYS A 32 13.46 -1.35 -13.11
C LYS A 32 12.95 -1.82 -14.48
N LEU A 33 11.63 -2.05 -14.58
CA LEU A 33 10.93 -2.56 -15.74
C LEU A 33 10.06 -1.47 -16.37
N SER A 34 9.65 -1.66 -17.61
CA SER A 34 8.62 -0.85 -18.25
C SER A 34 7.27 -0.98 -17.51
N TYR A 35 6.32 -0.13 -17.83
CA TYR A 35 5.01 -0.15 -17.18
C TYR A 35 4.30 -1.50 -17.35
N ASP A 36 4.19 -2.02 -18.60
CA ASP A 36 3.50 -3.28 -18.87
C ASP A 36 4.19 -4.47 -18.22
N GLU A 37 5.52 -4.50 -18.29
CA GLU A 37 6.30 -5.54 -17.63
C GLU A 37 6.14 -5.47 -16.11
N THR A 38 6.08 -4.27 -15.52
CA THR A 38 5.87 -4.10 -14.07
C THR A 38 4.52 -4.64 -13.63
N VAL A 39 3.42 -4.25 -14.33
CA VAL A 39 2.06 -4.71 -14.02
C VAL A 39 1.97 -6.23 -14.18
N THR A 40 2.53 -6.77 -15.25
CA THR A 40 2.51 -8.20 -15.53
C THR A 40 3.33 -8.98 -14.51
N ALA A 41 4.57 -8.57 -14.25
CA ALA A 41 5.46 -9.25 -13.31
C ALA A 41 4.89 -9.28 -11.88
N LEU A 42 4.36 -8.16 -11.40
CA LEU A 42 3.71 -8.08 -10.09
C LEU A 42 2.49 -9.02 -10.02
N SER A 43 1.62 -8.95 -11.03
CA SER A 43 0.40 -9.78 -11.08
C SER A 43 0.73 -11.26 -11.09
N GLU A 44 1.68 -11.70 -11.94
CA GLU A 44 2.10 -13.08 -12.04
C GLU A 44 2.83 -13.58 -10.78
N THR A 45 3.63 -12.72 -10.15
CA THR A 45 4.31 -13.08 -8.90
C THR A 45 3.30 -13.30 -7.77
N PHE A 46 2.27 -12.45 -7.65
CA PHE A 46 1.20 -12.67 -6.68
C PHE A 46 0.38 -13.93 -6.97
N LYS A 47 0.06 -14.22 -8.24
CA LYS A 47 -0.66 -15.45 -8.62
C LYS A 47 0.11 -16.73 -8.29
N LYS A 48 1.44 -16.70 -8.38
CA LYS A 48 2.32 -17.83 -8.07
C LYS A 48 2.62 -17.98 -6.57
N LYS A 49 2.46 -16.91 -5.78
CA LYS A 49 2.71 -16.94 -4.34
C LYS A 49 1.56 -17.65 -3.62
N GLU A 50 1.91 -18.59 -2.74
CA GLU A 50 0.96 -19.43 -2.01
C GLU A 50 -0.12 -18.59 -1.31
N ASP A 51 -1.37 -18.99 -1.45
CA ASP A 51 -2.56 -18.37 -0.88
C ASP A 51 -2.85 -16.92 -1.34
N TRP A 52 -2.03 -16.31 -2.20
CA TRP A 52 -2.32 -15.01 -2.75
C TRP A 52 -3.22 -15.09 -3.99
N ARG A 53 -4.09 -14.11 -4.14
CA ARG A 53 -4.99 -13.96 -5.31
C ARG A 53 -4.96 -12.53 -5.80
N VAL A 54 -4.76 -12.34 -7.09
CA VAL A 54 -5.02 -11.07 -7.77
C VAL A 54 -6.52 -11.03 -8.08
N LEU A 55 -7.20 -10.02 -7.55
CA LEU A 55 -8.65 -9.87 -7.68
C LEU A 55 -9.02 -8.96 -8.85
N ALA A 56 -8.26 -7.89 -9.06
CA ALA A 56 -8.49 -6.95 -10.15
C ALA A 56 -7.20 -6.22 -10.52
N VAL A 57 -7.12 -5.83 -11.80
CA VAL A 57 -6.19 -4.81 -12.30
C VAL A 57 -7.07 -3.71 -12.92
N ASN A 58 -7.08 -2.53 -12.30
CA ASN A 58 -7.91 -1.43 -12.73
C ASN A 58 -7.07 -0.42 -13.51
N ASP A 59 -7.37 -0.26 -14.78
CA ASP A 59 -6.72 0.72 -15.68
C ASP A 59 -7.41 2.08 -15.52
N TYR A 60 -6.78 2.98 -14.78
CA TYR A 60 -7.32 4.32 -14.57
C TYR A 60 -7.08 5.23 -15.78
N GLN A 61 -6.08 4.99 -16.61
CA GLN A 61 -5.87 5.76 -17.83
C GLN A 61 -7.12 5.65 -18.73
N LYS A 62 -7.59 4.41 -18.98
CA LYS A 62 -8.81 4.18 -19.77
C LYS A 62 -10.06 4.72 -19.10
N THR A 63 -10.19 4.51 -17.81
CA THR A 63 -11.40 4.92 -17.07
C THR A 63 -11.54 6.45 -17.03
N THR A 64 -10.42 7.19 -16.98
CA THR A 64 -10.44 8.66 -16.91
C THR A 64 -10.36 9.34 -18.28
N GLU A 65 -10.08 8.61 -19.36
CA GLU A 65 -9.92 9.16 -20.72
C GLU A 65 -11.02 10.13 -21.16
N PRO A 66 -12.31 9.90 -20.86
CA PRO A 66 -13.37 10.84 -21.21
C PRO A 66 -13.28 12.23 -20.53
N PHE A 67 -12.52 12.32 -19.44
CA PHE A 67 -12.44 13.52 -18.60
C PHE A 67 -11.05 14.18 -18.65
N VAL A 68 -9.99 13.36 -18.68
CA VAL A 68 -8.61 13.84 -18.67
C VAL A 68 -7.67 12.80 -19.28
N LYS A 69 -6.69 13.26 -20.05
CA LYS A 69 -5.63 12.40 -20.58
C LYS A 69 -4.53 12.28 -19.52
N LEU A 70 -4.34 11.09 -19.01
CA LEU A 70 -3.30 10.74 -18.04
C LEU A 70 -2.18 9.93 -18.68
N GLU A 71 -1.00 9.95 -18.05
CA GLU A 71 0.01 8.92 -18.27
C GLU A 71 -0.50 7.55 -17.80
N ARG A 72 0.24 6.50 -18.09
CA ARG A 72 -0.16 5.12 -17.74
C ARG A 72 -0.26 4.95 -16.24
N ILE A 73 -1.41 4.50 -15.76
CA ILE A 73 -1.70 4.34 -14.36
C ILE A 73 -2.72 3.22 -14.12
N ALA A 74 -2.39 2.29 -13.23
CA ALA A 74 -3.28 1.23 -12.80
C ALA A 74 -3.17 0.96 -11.31
N SER A 75 -4.15 0.28 -10.75
CA SER A 75 -4.02 -0.40 -9.46
C SER A 75 -4.15 -1.90 -9.62
N ILE A 76 -3.37 -2.64 -8.83
CA ILE A 76 -3.47 -4.09 -8.70
C ILE A 76 -4.04 -4.37 -7.31
N ASN A 77 -5.22 -5.00 -7.27
CA ASN A 77 -5.87 -5.40 -6.04
C ASN A 77 -5.66 -6.89 -5.79
N PHE A 78 -5.21 -7.23 -4.60
CA PHE A 78 -4.84 -8.60 -4.24
C PHE A 78 -5.21 -8.90 -2.79
N CYS A 79 -5.39 -10.17 -2.49
CA CYS A 79 -5.73 -10.63 -1.15
C CYS A 79 -5.09 -11.98 -0.87
N ASN A 80 -4.77 -12.22 0.40
CA ASN A 80 -4.44 -13.55 0.89
C ASN A 80 -5.59 -14.02 1.80
N PRO A 81 -6.46 -14.96 1.35
CA PRO A 81 -7.60 -15.45 2.13
C PRO A 81 -7.21 -16.06 3.47
N ARG A 82 -6.03 -16.68 3.58
CA ARG A 82 -5.53 -17.27 4.84
C ARG A 82 -5.23 -16.16 5.86
N HIS A 83 -4.64 -15.05 5.42
CA HIS A 83 -4.41 -13.87 6.27
C HIS A 83 -5.74 -13.20 6.65
N ALA A 84 -6.62 -13.01 5.67
CA ALA A 84 -7.93 -12.41 5.88
C ALA A 84 -8.76 -13.21 6.90
N SER A 85 -8.81 -14.55 6.78
CA SER A 85 -9.59 -15.40 7.68
C SER A 85 -9.15 -15.28 9.13
N LYS A 86 -7.85 -15.19 9.40
CA LYS A 86 -7.33 -15.02 10.77
C LYS A 86 -7.84 -13.75 11.45
N ILE A 87 -7.98 -12.65 10.68
CA ILE A 87 -8.50 -11.39 11.22
C ILE A 87 -10.02 -11.46 11.37
N LEU A 88 -10.72 -11.92 10.31
CA LEU A 88 -12.18 -11.83 10.20
C LEU A 88 -12.94 -12.87 11.04
N THR A 89 -12.25 -13.89 11.56
CA THR A 89 -12.84 -14.87 12.48
C THR A 89 -13.34 -14.19 13.76
N ASP A 90 -12.66 -13.16 14.23
CA ASP A 90 -13.10 -12.38 15.38
C ASP A 90 -13.98 -11.21 14.91
N ASP A 91 -15.24 -11.18 15.33
CA ASP A 91 -16.24 -10.18 14.94
C ASP A 91 -15.79 -8.75 15.17
N LYS A 92 -15.07 -8.52 16.28
CA LYS A 92 -14.56 -7.17 16.62
C LYS A 92 -13.52 -6.64 15.63
N ASN A 93 -12.93 -7.50 14.80
CA ASN A 93 -11.92 -7.12 13.82
C ASN A 93 -12.51 -6.90 12.42
N ARG A 94 -13.78 -7.22 12.19
CA ARG A 94 -14.40 -7.19 10.83
C ARG A 94 -14.44 -5.81 10.21
N TYR A 95 -14.40 -4.75 11.00
CA TYR A 95 -14.34 -3.38 10.46
C TYR A 95 -13.12 -3.11 9.57
N VAL A 96 -12.04 -3.89 9.70
CA VAL A 96 -10.85 -3.72 8.83
C VAL A 96 -11.09 -4.17 7.40
N THR A 97 -12.25 -4.76 7.08
CA THR A 97 -12.66 -5.04 5.69
C THR A 97 -12.65 -3.79 4.81
N ALA A 98 -12.72 -2.59 5.39
CA ALA A 98 -12.53 -1.32 4.69
C ALA A 98 -11.13 -1.20 4.03
N PHE A 99 -10.12 -1.93 4.50
CA PHE A 99 -8.79 -2.01 3.91
C PHE A 99 -8.58 -3.25 3.03
N MET A 100 -9.63 -4.01 2.77
CA MET A 100 -9.59 -5.23 1.95
C MET A 100 -10.39 -5.01 0.67
N PRO A 101 -9.86 -5.43 -0.48
CA PRO A 101 -8.55 -6.05 -0.68
C PRO A 101 -7.39 -5.07 -0.51
N MET A 102 -6.19 -5.61 -0.27
CA MET A 102 -4.97 -4.81 -0.35
C MET A 102 -4.77 -4.36 -1.80
N GLY A 103 -4.12 -3.22 -1.98
CA GLY A 103 -3.83 -2.70 -3.32
C GLY A 103 -2.48 -2.00 -3.39
N LEU A 104 -1.92 -1.99 -4.59
CA LEU A 104 -0.79 -1.14 -4.95
C LEU A 104 -1.09 -0.40 -6.26
N GLY A 105 -0.51 0.78 -6.42
CA GLY A 105 -0.56 1.54 -7.66
C GLY A 105 0.70 1.33 -8.48
N VAL A 106 0.56 1.23 -9.79
CA VAL A 106 1.66 1.30 -10.77
C VAL A 106 1.39 2.50 -11.67
N TYR A 107 2.34 3.40 -11.79
CA TYR A 107 2.16 4.58 -12.61
C TYR A 107 3.46 5.03 -13.28
N GLU A 108 3.30 5.64 -14.43
CA GLU A 108 4.36 6.27 -15.20
C GLU A 108 4.33 7.79 -14.96
N ASP A 109 5.48 8.40 -14.74
CA ASP A 109 5.57 9.85 -14.65
C ASP A 109 5.78 10.49 -16.05
N LYS A 110 5.70 11.81 -16.14
CA LYS A 110 5.89 12.56 -17.39
C LYS A 110 7.26 12.37 -18.05
N LYS A 111 8.22 11.74 -17.35
CA LYS A 111 9.56 11.41 -17.85
C LYS A 111 9.68 9.96 -18.30
N GLY A 112 8.56 9.21 -18.32
CA GLY A 112 8.55 7.78 -18.64
C GLY A 112 9.13 6.87 -17.55
N GLN A 113 9.28 7.39 -16.32
CA GLN A 113 9.75 6.57 -15.20
C GLN A 113 8.57 5.87 -14.53
N VAL A 114 8.71 4.58 -14.27
CA VAL A 114 7.67 3.74 -13.66
C VAL A 114 7.88 3.63 -12.16
N PHE A 115 6.81 3.83 -11.41
CA PHE A 115 6.79 3.76 -9.95
C PHE A 115 5.71 2.83 -9.45
N ILE A 116 5.98 2.20 -8.32
CA ILE A 116 5.05 1.37 -7.56
C ILE A 116 4.79 2.09 -6.24
N SER A 117 3.53 2.33 -5.91
CA SER A 117 3.11 2.93 -4.65
C SER A 117 2.24 1.98 -3.85
N ILE A 118 2.45 1.93 -2.53
CA ILE A 118 1.70 1.03 -1.66
C ILE A 118 1.56 1.65 -0.27
N LEU A 119 0.48 1.32 0.42
CA LEU A 119 0.33 1.63 1.84
C LEU A 119 1.36 0.86 2.67
N ASN A 120 1.91 1.52 3.66
CA ASN A 120 2.79 0.89 4.65
C ASN A 120 1.96 0.02 5.60
N PHE A 121 1.64 -1.21 5.18
CA PHE A 121 0.80 -2.13 5.95
C PHE A 121 1.41 -2.51 7.30
N GLY A 122 2.74 -2.53 7.41
CA GLY A 122 3.41 -2.77 8.67
C GLY A 122 3.18 -1.65 9.68
N LEU A 123 3.25 -0.40 9.25
CA LEU A 123 2.95 0.77 10.09
C LEU A 123 1.46 0.85 10.39
N LEU A 124 0.62 0.70 9.38
CA LEU A 124 -0.84 0.74 9.52
C LEU A 124 -1.32 -0.35 10.49
N GLY A 125 -0.83 -1.58 10.37
CA GLY A 125 -1.19 -2.67 11.27
C GLY A 125 -0.86 -2.38 12.74
N LYS A 126 0.27 -1.73 13.01
CA LYS A 126 0.67 -1.36 14.39
C LYS A 126 -0.33 -0.41 15.07
N MET A 127 -1.05 0.39 14.29
CA MET A 127 -2.07 1.31 14.83
C MET A 127 -3.28 0.58 15.40
N PHE A 128 -3.57 -0.64 14.93
CA PHE A 128 -4.72 -1.44 15.39
C PHE A 128 -4.36 -2.41 16.52
N GLY A 129 -3.09 -2.84 16.61
CA GLY A 129 -2.65 -3.82 17.61
C GLY A 129 -3.18 -5.25 17.39
N GLY A 130 -2.87 -6.15 18.31
CA GLY A 130 -3.37 -7.54 18.34
C GLY A 130 -3.18 -8.31 17.03
N THR A 131 -4.14 -9.18 16.72
CA THR A 131 -4.13 -10.04 15.52
C THR A 131 -4.04 -9.25 14.22
N ILE A 132 -4.66 -8.05 14.17
CA ILE A 132 -4.60 -7.18 12.99
C ILE A 132 -3.14 -6.77 12.72
N SER A 133 -2.44 -6.30 13.76
CA SER A 133 -1.04 -5.88 13.65
C SER A 133 -0.13 -7.02 13.19
N GLU A 134 -0.27 -8.20 13.77
CA GLU A 134 0.51 -9.38 13.42
C GLU A 134 0.32 -9.77 11.95
N VAL A 135 -0.94 -9.91 11.54
CA VAL A 135 -1.29 -10.37 10.20
C VAL A 135 -0.93 -9.32 9.13
N MET A 136 -1.23 -8.04 9.38
CA MET A 136 -0.88 -6.97 8.44
C MET A 136 0.63 -6.79 8.32
N GLY A 137 1.37 -6.96 9.40
CA GLY A 137 2.83 -6.94 9.39
C GLY A 137 3.41 -8.06 8.52
N LYS A 138 2.90 -9.30 8.68
CA LYS A 138 3.31 -10.44 7.88
C LYS A 138 2.96 -10.25 6.40
N ALA A 139 1.72 -9.89 6.11
CA ALA A 139 1.26 -9.63 4.74
C ALA A 139 2.07 -8.50 4.08
N GLY A 140 2.35 -7.42 4.81
CA GLY A 140 3.17 -6.31 4.33
C GLY A 140 4.59 -6.72 3.96
N ASN A 141 5.22 -7.60 4.75
CA ASN A 141 6.55 -8.14 4.44
C ASN A 141 6.50 -8.99 3.16
N GLU A 142 5.53 -9.89 3.03
CA GLU A 142 5.35 -10.74 1.84
C GLU A 142 5.13 -9.90 0.57
N VAL A 143 4.37 -8.83 0.66
CA VAL A 143 4.14 -7.88 -0.46
C VAL A 143 5.41 -7.10 -0.78
N THR A 144 6.15 -6.67 0.24
CA THR A 144 7.42 -5.95 0.05
C THR A 144 8.44 -6.81 -0.71
N GLU A 145 8.50 -8.12 -0.43
CA GLU A 145 9.34 -9.07 -1.18
C GLU A 145 8.96 -9.09 -2.66
N VAL A 146 7.66 -9.16 -2.97
CA VAL A 146 7.16 -9.12 -4.36
C VAL A 146 7.59 -7.82 -5.04
N ILE A 147 7.42 -6.66 -4.39
CA ILE A 147 7.80 -5.37 -4.95
C ILE A 147 9.32 -5.30 -5.18
N LYS A 148 10.14 -5.76 -4.25
CA LYS A 148 11.61 -5.78 -4.39
C LYS A 148 12.09 -6.57 -5.59
N SER A 149 11.36 -7.60 -6.03
CA SER A 149 11.74 -8.39 -7.21
C SER A 149 11.75 -7.58 -8.50
N VAL A 150 10.96 -6.51 -8.58
CA VAL A 150 10.80 -5.65 -9.77
C VAL A 150 11.30 -4.21 -9.57
N SER A 151 11.64 -3.81 -8.34
CA SER A 151 12.10 -2.45 -8.05
C SER A 151 13.64 -2.33 -8.06
N THR A 152 14.12 -1.12 -8.29
CA THR A 152 15.51 -0.75 -8.00
C THR A 152 15.68 -0.63 -6.48
N ASN A 153 16.82 -1.05 -5.97
CA ASN A 153 17.20 -0.82 -4.56
C ASN A 153 17.30 0.67 -4.27
#